data_f0018397f95f6b2deed5798220e16738
#
_entry.id   f0018397f95f6b2deed5798220e16738
#
_cell.length_a   1.000
_cell.length_b   1.000
_cell.length_c   1.000
_cell.angle_alpha   90.00
_cell.angle_beta   90.00
_cell.angle_gamma   90.00
#
_symmetry.space_group_name_H-M   'P 1'
#
loop_
_entity.id
_entity.type
_entity.pdbx_description
1 polymer ?
#
loop_
_entity_poly.entity_id
_entity_poly.type
_entity_poly.pdbx_seq_one_letter_code
_entity_poly.pdbx_strand_id
1 'polypeptide(L)'
;MALLAAAALRFGPSFPHVAGPAPLPPGGEWTSVDTVGKGESLAAVLARGGLGGDDQSAAIRAATGIDPRKIPAGMEVRFAGDSTNGTDPRPSDIALMFSADLTLHLVRTGDAWVSREERTPWTTDTLVMHGVVHSNLYDAVNAGSGDLGSKKARAELAWAIADIFEYRIDMSRELQDGDAVRAVFERSRSPAGAVRIGAILAAGLERSGAEIQAIRFVPRGEEKADYYDQDGRSLRAQFLRAPLSFRRISSVFGMREHPILGEWRSHKGTDYAAASGTPIRAIGNGVVIFEGSRGGYGNSIDVRHPNGFVTRYGHMKGFASGVRAGSRVSMGQTIGYVGMTGLATGPHLHFEVLVGGVQRDPRTALKSNAGPPLAQNEIAAFEQVRHDALAQLDQAAGVLRPPTTIAH
;
A
#
# COMPACT_ATOMS: atom_id res chain seq x y z
N MET A 1 28.84 -11.18 -41.62
CA MET A 1 29.42 -10.82 -40.32
C MET A 1 29.29 -9.32 -40.13
N ALA A 2 28.34 -8.88 -39.32
CA ALA A 2 28.25 -7.49 -38.89
C ALA A 2 27.71 -7.54 -37.47
N LEU A 3 28.56 -7.24 -36.48
CA LEU A 3 28.21 -7.07 -35.08
C LEU A 3 27.42 -5.76 -34.92
N LEU A 4 26.21 -5.83 -34.41
CA LEU A 4 25.45 -4.71 -33.87
C LEU A 4 25.74 -4.63 -32.36
N ALA A 5 26.51 -3.61 -31.98
CA ALA A 5 26.74 -3.23 -30.59
C ALA A 5 25.51 -2.46 -30.07
N ALA A 6 24.83 -3.02 -29.10
CA ALA A 6 23.75 -2.35 -28.37
C ALA A 6 24.36 -1.35 -27.36
N ALA A 7 24.23 -0.05 -27.62
CA ALA A 7 24.54 1.00 -26.67
C ALA A 7 23.42 1.12 -25.64
N ALA A 8 23.68 0.70 -24.41
CA ALA A 8 22.80 0.93 -23.27
C ALA A 8 22.94 2.39 -22.81
N LEU A 9 21.98 3.23 -23.16
CA LEU A 9 21.83 4.58 -22.63
C LEU A 9 21.37 4.49 -21.17
N ARG A 10 22.31 4.69 -20.25
CA ARG A 10 22.01 4.92 -18.83
C ARG A 10 21.60 6.40 -18.67
N PHE A 11 20.32 6.67 -18.63
CA PHE A 11 19.80 7.92 -18.09
C PHE A 11 19.69 7.78 -16.58
N GLY A 12 20.73 8.19 -15.85
CA GLY A 12 20.60 8.55 -14.44
C GLY A 12 20.09 9.99 -14.37
N PRO A 13 19.22 10.36 -13.41
CA PRO A 13 18.85 11.76 -13.23
C PRO A 13 20.11 12.53 -12.82
N SER A 14 20.60 13.39 -13.72
CA SER A 14 21.62 14.39 -13.40
C SER A 14 20.92 15.48 -12.59
N PHE A 15 21.09 15.48 -11.28
CA PHE A 15 20.76 16.63 -10.46
C PHE A 15 21.71 17.76 -10.84
N PRO A 16 21.20 18.98 -11.09
CA PRO A 16 22.08 20.12 -11.37
C PRO A 16 22.98 20.34 -10.14
N HIS A 17 24.29 20.39 -10.37
CA HIS A 17 25.23 20.90 -9.39
C HIS A 17 24.79 22.34 -9.06
N VAL A 18 24.28 22.54 -7.85
CA VAL A 18 24.00 23.87 -7.33
C VAL A 18 25.36 24.54 -7.17
N ALA A 19 25.60 25.59 -7.93
CA ALA A 19 26.75 26.48 -7.75
C ALA A 19 26.81 26.90 -6.28
N GLY A 20 28.01 27.04 -5.73
CA GLY A 20 28.22 27.53 -4.37
C GLY A 20 27.43 28.82 -4.10
N PRO A 21 27.20 29.14 -2.82
CA PRO A 21 26.32 30.24 -2.46
C PRO A 21 26.68 31.52 -3.24
N ALA A 22 25.64 32.10 -3.86
CA ALA A 22 25.78 33.39 -4.52
C ALA A 22 26.31 34.42 -3.51
N PRO A 23 27.15 35.39 -3.93
CA PRO A 23 27.64 36.44 -3.04
C PRO A 23 26.44 37.14 -2.41
N LEU A 24 26.47 37.26 -1.09
CA LEU A 24 25.39 37.84 -0.27
C LEU A 24 25.20 39.31 -0.68
N PRO A 25 23.93 39.78 -0.75
CA PRO A 25 23.68 41.18 -1.02
C PRO A 25 24.22 42.04 0.15
N PRO A 26 24.76 43.23 -0.15
CA PRO A 26 25.26 44.12 0.87
C PRO A 26 24.11 44.67 1.72
N GLY A 27 24.06 44.32 3.02
CA GLY A 27 23.18 44.86 4.02
C GLY A 27 21.73 44.34 3.95
N GLY A 28 21.33 43.52 4.92
CA GLY A 28 19.96 43.02 5.07
C GLY A 28 19.85 41.56 5.52
N GLU A 29 18.62 41.10 5.77
CA GLU A 29 18.32 39.70 5.97
C GLU A 29 18.57 38.92 4.66
N TRP A 30 19.21 37.78 4.79
CA TRP A 30 19.47 36.89 3.65
C TRP A 30 19.09 35.44 3.96
N THR A 31 18.72 34.70 2.93
CA THR A 31 18.45 33.28 3.02
C THR A 31 19.12 32.54 1.87
N SER A 32 19.63 31.37 2.15
CA SER A 32 20.11 30.43 1.12
C SER A 32 19.60 29.01 1.38
N VAL A 33 19.51 28.21 0.35
CA VAL A 33 19.03 26.84 0.42
C VAL A 33 20.07 25.90 -0.16
N ASP A 34 20.38 24.83 0.53
CA ASP A 34 21.26 23.77 0.08
C ASP A 34 20.58 22.40 0.26
N THR A 35 21.12 21.38 -0.38
CA THR A 35 20.57 20.01 -0.32
C THR A 35 21.69 19.04 0.02
N VAL A 36 21.42 18.15 0.95
CA VAL A 36 22.35 17.09 1.37
C VAL A 36 22.62 16.10 0.25
N GLY A 37 23.86 15.93 -0.13
CA GLY A 37 24.30 14.93 -1.10
C GLY A 37 24.31 13.50 -0.56
N LYS A 38 24.42 12.50 -1.44
CA LYS A 38 24.50 11.09 -1.04
C LYS A 38 25.80 10.81 -0.25
N GLY A 39 25.66 10.35 0.99
CA GLY A 39 26.78 10.04 1.88
C GLY A 39 27.47 11.25 2.48
N GLU A 40 26.87 12.41 2.35
CA GLU A 40 27.39 13.64 2.90
C GLU A 40 27.08 13.78 4.39
N SER A 41 27.97 14.41 5.14
CA SER A 41 27.77 14.69 6.56
C SER A 41 27.21 16.07 6.80
N LEU A 42 26.59 16.30 7.97
CA LEU A 42 26.13 17.62 8.37
C LEU A 42 27.26 18.65 8.33
N ALA A 43 28.47 18.27 8.74
CA ALA A 43 29.63 19.15 8.69
C ALA A 43 29.91 19.70 7.28
N ALA A 44 29.84 18.84 6.24
CA ALA A 44 30.10 19.28 4.87
C ALA A 44 29.04 20.30 4.40
N VAL A 45 27.77 20.08 4.72
CA VAL A 45 26.67 20.99 4.37
C VAL A 45 26.82 22.34 5.11
N LEU A 46 27.13 22.30 6.41
CA LEU A 46 27.34 23.51 7.21
C LEU A 46 28.55 24.33 6.71
N ALA A 47 29.62 23.65 6.26
CA ALA A 47 30.78 24.33 5.66
C ALA A 47 30.40 25.07 4.37
N ARG A 48 29.58 24.49 3.49
CA ARG A 48 29.05 25.16 2.29
C ARG A 48 28.15 26.35 2.65
N GLY A 49 27.41 26.25 3.76
CA GLY A 49 26.59 27.33 4.30
C GLY A 49 27.38 28.44 5.00
N GLY A 50 28.72 28.38 4.99
CA GLY A 50 29.60 29.43 5.53
C GLY A 50 30.04 29.24 6.98
N LEU A 51 29.77 28.08 7.61
CA LEU A 51 30.25 27.77 8.95
C LEU A 51 31.60 27.04 8.89
N GLY A 52 32.54 27.47 9.71
CA GLY A 52 33.85 26.83 9.83
C GLY A 52 34.34 26.74 11.28
N GLY A 53 35.36 25.92 11.51
CA GLY A 53 36.07 25.83 12.78
C GLY A 53 35.19 25.51 13.99
N ASP A 54 35.38 26.30 15.03
CA ASP A 54 34.68 26.12 16.33
C ASP A 54 33.17 26.36 16.22
N ASP A 55 32.76 27.28 15.38
CA ASP A 55 31.35 27.64 15.14
C ASP A 55 30.57 26.47 14.52
N GLN A 56 31.15 25.84 13.49
CA GLN A 56 30.59 24.63 12.91
C GLN A 56 30.47 23.48 13.92
N SER A 57 31.54 23.29 14.70
CA SER A 57 31.56 22.27 15.74
C SER A 57 30.51 22.54 16.83
N ALA A 58 30.28 23.80 17.17
CA ALA A 58 29.23 24.20 18.12
C ALA A 58 27.84 23.94 17.58
N ALA A 59 27.57 24.28 16.32
CA ALA A 59 26.29 24.00 15.65
C ALA A 59 26.01 22.48 15.58
N ILE A 60 27.02 21.66 15.26
CA ILE A 60 26.88 20.21 15.25
C ILE A 60 26.56 19.66 16.66
N ARG A 61 27.23 20.16 17.70
CA ARG A 61 26.93 19.76 19.08
C ARG A 61 25.53 20.16 19.52
N ALA A 62 25.03 21.30 19.04
CA ALA A 62 23.68 21.76 19.32
C ALA A 62 22.61 20.92 18.62
N ALA A 63 22.92 20.26 17.50
CA ALA A 63 22.01 19.39 16.76
C ALA A 63 21.70 18.09 17.52
N THR A 64 21.07 18.22 18.68
CA THR A 64 20.72 17.09 19.56
C THR A 64 19.61 16.24 18.92
N GLY A 65 19.65 14.93 19.18
CA GLY A 65 18.64 13.98 18.66
C GLY A 65 18.89 13.47 17.24
N ILE A 66 19.93 13.95 16.55
CA ILE A 66 20.34 13.44 15.23
C ILE A 66 21.75 12.89 15.23
N ASP A 67 22.03 11.90 14.36
CA ASP A 67 23.41 11.48 14.06
C ASP A 67 23.97 12.35 12.92
N PRO A 68 24.93 13.27 13.19
CA PRO A 68 25.45 14.19 12.17
C PRO A 68 26.14 13.51 11.00
N ARG A 69 26.42 12.18 11.12
CA ARG A 69 27.05 11.36 10.07
C ARG A 69 26.03 10.65 9.20
N LYS A 70 24.75 10.64 9.60
CA LYS A 70 23.66 9.88 8.96
C LYS A 70 22.46 10.76 8.62
N ILE A 71 22.73 11.92 8.05
CA ILE A 71 21.64 12.79 7.56
C ILE A 71 21.10 12.27 6.22
N PRO A 72 19.78 12.38 5.97
CA PRO A 72 19.18 11.88 4.74
C PRO A 72 19.68 12.61 3.51
N ALA A 73 20.10 11.87 2.48
CA ALA A 73 20.37 12.46 1.18
C ALA A 73 19.08 13.08 0.59
N GLY A 74 19.19 14.26 0.02
CA GLY A 74 18.05 15.03 -0.48
C GLY A 74 17.37 15.89 0.59
N MET A 75 17.84 15.87 1.84
CA MET A 75 17.35 16.77 2.89
C MET A 75 17.67 18.22 2.53
N GLU A 76 16.69 19.09 2.58
CA GLU A 76 16.86 20.52 2.38
C GLU A 76 17.38 21.17 3.67
N VAL A 77 18.36 22.05 3.52
CA VAL A 77 18.96 22.84 4.58
C VAL A 77 18.85 24.32 4.20
N ARG A 78 18.18 25.10 5.04
CA ARG A 78 18.05 26.54 4.82
C ARG A 78 18.93 27.27 5.82
N PHE A 79 19.69 28.25 5.29
CA PHE A 79 20.51 29.13 6.09
C PHE A 79 19.89 30.52 6.03
N ALA A 80 19.80 31.18 7.16
CA ALA A 80 19.35 32.56 7.27
C ALA A 80 20.30 33.38 8.14
N GLY A 81 20.51 34.63 7.81
CA GLY A 81 21.36 35.55 8.55
C GLY A 81 20.98 36.99 8.29
N ASP A 82 21.54 37.88 9.10
CA ASP A 82 21.39 39.32 8.95
C ASP A 82 22.77 39.98 8.82
N SER A 83 22.97 40.69 7.72
CA SER A 83 24.18 41.43 7.40
C SER A 83 24.03 42.97 7.55
N THR A 84 22.91 43.45 8.13
CA THR A 84 22.60 44.88 8.26
C THR A 84 23.65 45.67 9.02
N ASN A 85 24.38 45.05 9.95
CA ASN A 85 25.42 45.72 10.74
C ASN A 85 26.84 45.52 10.19
N GLY A 86 26.98 45.02 8.98
CA GLY A 86 28.24 45.05 8.17
C GLY A 86 29.38 44.15 8.64
N THR A 87 29.17 43.22 9.61
CA THR A 87 30.32 42.57 10.26
C THR A 87 30.30 41.03 10.22
N ASP A 88 29.19 40.36 10.00
CA ASP A 88 29.19 38.88 10.03
C ASP A 88 28.27 38.25 8.96
N PRO A 89 28.82 37.75 7.85
CA PRO A 89 28.01 37.05 6.84
C PRO A 89 27.60 35.63 7.23
N ARG A 90 27.90 35.18 8.47
CA ARG A 90 27.59 33.84 8.92
C ARG A 90 26.08 33.68 9.23
N PRO A 91 25.50 32.49 8.99
CA PRO A 91 24.11 32.25 9.34
C PRO A 91 23.87 32.40 10.85
N SER A 92 22.71 32.97 11.19
CA SER A 92 22.18 33.04 12.55
C SER A 92 21.09 31.99 12.82
N ASP A 93 20.48 31.46 11.77
CA ASP A 93 19.49 30.34 11.81
C ASP A 93 19.79 29.35 10.71
N ILE A 94 19.78 28.07 11.05
CA ILE A 94 19.95 26.96 10.11
C ILE A 94 18.79 26.00 10.32
N ALA A 95 17.89 25.88 9.34
CA ALA A 95 16.76 24.99 9.37
C ALA A 95 17.06 23.69 8.62
N LEU A 96 17.12 22.57 9.34
CA LEU A 96 17.32 21.22 8.84
C LEU A 96 15.94 20.57 8.64
N MET A 97 15.50 20.40 7.39
CA MET A 97 14.15 19.91 7.07
C MET A 97 14.15 18.36 6.97
N PHE A 98 14.06 17.66 8.11
CA PHE A 98 14.09 16.20 8.16
C PHE A 98 12.91 15.53 7.46
N SER A 99 11.75 16.13 7.56
CA SER A 99 10.53 15.66 6.93
C SER A 99 9.57 16.83 6.72
N ALA A 100 8.45 16.57 6.06
CA ALA A 100 7.39 17.57 5.99
C ALA A 100 6.74 17.89 7.36
N ASP A 101 7.05 17.13 8.41
CA ASP A 101 6.50 17.28 9.76
C ASP A 101 7.45 17.96 10.74
N LEU A 102 8.75 17.87 10.50
CA LEU A 102 9.77 18.22 11.48
C LEU A 102 10.92 18.99 10.82
N THR A 103 11.11 20.21 11.26
CA THR A 103 12.28 21.04 11.01
C THR A 103 13.05 21.22 12.32
N LEU A 104 14.36 20.99 12.29
CA LEU A 104 15.23 21.31 13.40
C LEU A 104 15.95 22.62 13.08
N HIS A 105 15.69 23.64 13.85
CA HIS A 105 16.40 24.91 13.79
C HIS A 105 17.63 24.87 14.68
N LEU A 106 18.76 25.27 14.15
CA LEU A 106 19.95 25.61 14.91
C LEU A 106 20.04 27.12 14.91
N VAL A 107 19.78 27.73 16.05
CA VAL A 107 19.71 29.18 16.21
C VAL A 107 20.92 29.68 17.01
N ARG A 108 21.63 30.70 16.49
CA ARG A 108 22.74 31.32 17.17
C ARG A 108 22.22 32.28 18.28
N THR A 109 22.70 32.08 19.48
CA THR A 109 22.38 32.94 20.63
C THR A 109 23.69 33.40 21.26
N GLY A 110 24.14 34.61 20.92
CA GLY A 110 25.49 35.09 21.24
C GLY A 110 26.55 34.22 20.55
N ASP A 111 27.47 33.67 21.33
CA ASP A 111 28.53 32.76 20.83
C ASP A 111 28.13 31.27 20.86
N ALA A 112 26.89 30.96 21.25
CA ALA A 112 26.40 29.58 21.34
C ALA A 112 25.36 29.28 20.28
N TRP A 113 25.24 27.99 19.94
CA TRP A 113 24.16 27.45 19.12
C TRP A 113 23.19 26.67 20.02
N VAL A 114 21.89 26.84 19.78
CA VAL A 114 20.81 26.11 20.45
C VAL A 114 19.93 25.45 19.41
N SER A 115 19.42 24.24 19.69
CA SER A 115 18.45 23.60 18.79
C SER A 115 17.01 23.85 19.25
N ARG A 116 16.13 24.02 18.28
CA ARG A 116 14.68 24.12 18.48
C ARG A 116 13.96 23.26 17.43
N GLU A 117 13.15 22.34 17.89
CA GLU A 117 12.27 21.58 17.00
C GLU A 117 11.06 22.43 16.61
N GLU A 118 10.76 22.46 15.33
CA GLU A 118 9.52 23.03 14.80
C GLU A 118 8.73 21.94 14.11
N ARG A 119 7.51 21.69 14.62
CA ARG A 119 6.57 20.75 14.01
C ARG A 119 5.63 21.52 13.11
N THR A 120 5.52 21.05 11.85
CA THR A 120 4.61 21.67 10.90
C THR A 120 3.16 21.53 11.38
N PRO A 121 2.42 22.64 11.57
CA PRO A 121 1.01 22.56 11.92
C PRO A 121 0.19 22.13 10.71
N TRP A 122 -0.33 20.91 10.74
CA TRP A 122 -1.22 20.39 9.71
C TRP A 122 -2.66 20.68 10.06
N THR A 123 -3.42 21.20 9.11
CA THR A 123 -4.89 21.33 9.22
C THR A 123 -5.52 20.23 8.42
N THR A 124 -6.42 19.45 9.05
CA THR A 124 -7.11 18.34 8.41
C THR A 124 -8.56 18.70 8.14
N ASP A 125 -9.00 18.48 6.91
CA ASP A 125 -10.39 18.61 6.46
C ASP A 125 -10.88 17.30 5.83
N THR A 126 -12.19 17.11 5.78
CA THR A 126 -12.83 16.00 5.10
C THR A 126 -13.32 16.45 3.74
N LEU A 127 -12.96 15.72 2.71
CA LEU A 127 -13.35 15.99 1.34
C LEU A 127 -14.17 14.84 0.79
N VAL A 128 -14.97 15.17 -0.21
CA VAL A 128 -15.73 14.20 -1.00
C VAL A 128 -15.31 14.32 -2.45
N MET A 129 -15.15 13.18 -3.12
CA MET A 129 -14.89 13.12 -4.54
C MET A 129 -15.90 12.22 -5.24
N HIS A 130 -16.17 12.53 -6.50
CA HIS A 130 -16.92 11.70 -7.43
C HIS A 130 -16.25 11.75 -8.80
N GLY A 131 -15.94 10.59 -9.39
CA GLY A 131 -15.32 10.49 -10.71
C GLY A 131 -15.96 9.40 -11.54
N VAL A 132 -16.07 9.64 -12.85
CA VAL A 132 -16.52 8.65 -13.82
C VAL A 132 -15.30 8.06 -14.52
N VAL A 133 -15.29 6.74 -14.64
CA VAL A 133 -14.20 6.01 -15.31
C VAL A 133 -14.40 6.10 -16.82
N HIS A 134 -13.43 6.65 -17.54
CA HIS A 134 -13.37 6.64 -19.00
C HIS A 134 -12.24 5.77 -19.54
N SER A 135 -11.14 5.65 -18.78
CA SER A 135 -9.99 4.84 -19.16
C SER A 135 -9.49 4.00 -18.00
N ASN A 136 -9.34 4.59 -16.82
CA ASN A 136 -8.83 3.93 -15.61
C ASN A 136 -9.24 4.70 -14.34
N LEU A 137 -9.01 4.07 -13.18
CA LEU A 137 -9.34 4.67 -11.88
C LEU A 137 -8.58 5.99 -11.63
N TYR A 138 -7.31 6.08 -12.02
CA TYR A 138 -6.50 7.29 -11.79
C TYR A 138 -7.10 8.51 -12.49
N ASP A 139 -7.53 8.35 -13.74
CA ASP A 139 -8.16 9.44 -14.49
C ASP A 139 -9.49 9.85 -13.89
N ALA A 140 -10.31 8.90 -13.43
CA ALA A 140 -11.55 9.17 -12.71
C ALA A 140 -11.31 9.97 -11.42
N VAL A 141 -10.34 9.54 -10.61
CA VAL A 141 -9.95 10.26 -9.38
C VAL A 141 -9.37 11.65 -9.71
N ASN A 142 -8.53 11.76 -10.74
CA ASN A 142 -7.94 13.04 -11.14
C ASN A 142 -8.99 14.05 -11.60
N ALA A 143 -10.02 13.60 -12.33
CA ALA A 143 -11.12 14.44 -12.78
C ALA A 143 -12.06 14.82 -11.63
N GLY A 144 -12.34 13.86 -10.73
CA GLY A 144 -13.35 14.01 -9.66
C GLY A 144 -12.84 14.63 -8.36
N SER A 145 -11.53 14.76 -8.16
CA SER A 145 -10.95 15.21 -6.88
C SER A 145 -10.82 16.72 -6.71
N GLY A 146 -11.26 17.53 -7.70
CA GLY A 146 -11.22 18.98 -7.62
C GLY A 146 -9.84 19.54 -7.31
N ASP A 147 -9.77 20.54 -6.44
CA ASP A 147 -8.51 21.15 -5.98
C ASP A 147 -7.86 20.32 -4.86
N LEU A 148 -7.38 19.13 -5.22
CA LEU A 148 -6.59 18.30 -4.30
C LEU A 148 -5.11 18.70 -4.25
N GLY A 149 -4.71 19.73 -5.00
CA GLY A 149 -3.35 20.25 -5.01
C GLY A 149 -2.45 19.49 -5.99
N SER A 150 -1.61 18.58 -5.52
CA SER A 150 -0.55 17.99 -6.34
C SER A 150 -0.98 16.72 -7.09
N LYS A 151 -0.30 16.42 -8.22
CA LYS A 151 -0.44 15.12 -8.92
C LYS A 151 -0.12 13.94 -8.00
N LYS A 152 0.83 14.12 -7.07
CA LYS A 152 1.21 13.10 -6.09
C LYS A 152 0.03 12.77 -5.18
N ALA A 153 -0.67 13.76 -4.62
CA ALA A 153 -1.82 13.54 -3.75
C ALA A 153 -2.98 12.83 -4.48
N ARG A 154 -3.22 13.15 -5.76
CA ARG A 154 -4.22 12.46 -6.58
C ARG A 154 -3.85 10.99 -6.83
N ALA A 155 -2.57 10.73 -7.08
CA ALA A 155 -2.08 9.36 -7.23
C ALA A 155 -2.21 8.58 -5.91
N GLU A 156 -1.85 9.17 -4.78
CA GLU A 156 -2.01 8.56 -3.45
C GLU A 156 -3.48 8.21 -3.16
N LEU A 157 -4.41 9.12 -3.48
CA LEU A 157 -5.85 8.87 -3.34
C LEU A 157 -6.31 7.71 -4.23
N ALA A 158 -5.90 7.69 -5.49
CA ALA A 158 -6.25 6.61 -6.42
C ALA A 158 -5.71 5.25 -5.96
N TRP A 159 -4.46 5.22 -5.48
CA TRP A 159 -3.87 4.01 -4.89
C TRP A 159 -4.60 3.55 -3.64
N ALA A 160 -4.96 4.47 -2.73
CA ALA A 160 -5.69 4.14 -1.51
C ALA A 160 -7.08 3.54 -1.82
N ILE A 161 -7.80 4.10 -2.81
CA ILE A 161 -9.08 3.56 -3.26
C ILE A 161 -8.90 2.20 -3.93
N ALA A 162 -7.88 2.03 -4.79
CA ALA A 162 -7.59 0.75 -5.42
C ALA A 162 -7.29 -0.36 -4.40
N ASP A 163 -6.51 -0.05 -3.36
CA ASP A 163 -6.14 -0.98 -2.27
C ASP A 163 -7.39 -1.47 -1.50
N ILE A 164 -8.36 -0.58 -1.24
CA ILE A 164 -9.61 -0.94 -0.56
C ILE A 164 -10.38 -2.02 -1.33
N PHE A 165 -10.45 -1.90 -2.66
CA PHE A 165 -11.22 -2.81 -3.51
C PHE A 165 -10.39 -3.92 -4.16
N GLU A 166 -9.07 -4.01 -3.90
CA GLU A 166 -8.14 -4.95 -4.55
C GLU A 166 -8.66 -6.39 -4.61
N TYR A 167 -9.30 -6.82 -3.52
CA TYR A 167 -9.80 -8.20 -3.41
C TYR A 167 -11.21 -8.40 -3.98
N ARG A 168 -11.91 -7.34 -4.33
CA ARG A 168 -13.28 -7.39 -4.87
C ARG A 168 -13.30 -7.27 -6.39
N ILE A 169 -12.38 -6.47 -6.94
CA ILE A 169 -12.34 -6.16 -8.36
C ILE A 169 -10.91 -6.11 -8.88
N ASP A 170 -10.69 -6.58 -10.10
CA ASP A 170 -9.46 -6.32 -10.84
C ASP A 170 -9.59 -4.98 -11.57
N MET A 171 -9.03 -3.91 -10.96
CA MET A 171 -9.11 -2.55 -11.47
C MET A 171 -8.55 -2.40 -12.89
N SER A 172 -7.65 -3.30 -13.33
CA SER A 172 -7.04 -3.24 -14.65
C SER A 172 -7.84 -3.93 -15.75
N ARG A 173 -8.80 -4.79 -15.38
CA ARG A 173 -9.53 -5.65 -16.33
C ARG A 173 -11.04 -5.53 -16.25
N GLU A 174 -11.55 -5.15 -15.09
CA GLU A 174 -12.96 -5.22 -14.81
C GLU A 174 -13.64 -3.84 -14.77
N LEU A 175 -12.89 -2.74 -14.66
CA LEU A 175 -13.41 -1.39 -14.81
C LEU A 175 -13.75 -1.12 -16.27
N GLN A 176 -14.92 -0.51 -16.48
CA GLN A 176 -15.45 -0.16 -17.79
C GLN A 176 -15.74 1.34 -17.89
N ASP A 177 -15.81 1.85 -19.10
CA ASP A 177 -16.28 3.20 -19.37
C ASP A 177 -17.70 3.40 -18.83
N GLY A 178 -17.90 4.47 -18.08
CA GLY A 178 -19.17 4.78 -17.41
C GLY A 178 -19.28 4.24 -15.98
N ASP A 179 -18.40 3.36 -15.51
CA ASP A 179 -18.32 3.02 -14.09
C ASP A 179 -18.02 4.27 -13.26
N ALA A 180 -18.48 4.34 -12.01
CA ALA A 180 -18.26 5.50 -11.17
C ALA A 180 -17.56 5.15 -9.87
N VAL A 181 -16.71 6.07 -9.40
CA VAL A 181 -16.03 5.98 -8.11
C VAL A 181 -16.34 7.21 -7.28
N ARG A 182 -16.63 7.01 -6.01
CA ARG A 182 -16.83 8.08 -5.04
C ARG A 182 -16.10 7.76 -3.74
N ALA A 183 -15.63 8.79 -3.03
CA ALA A 183 -14.95 8.60 -1.77
C ALA A 183 -15.12 9.79 -0.85
N VAL A 184 -15.20 9.53 0.45
CA VAL A 184 -15.04 10.50 1.53
C VAL A 184 -13.69 10.22 2.17
N PHE A 185 -12.84 11.22 2.26
CA PHE A 185 -11.48 11.05 2.76
C PHE A 185 -10.96 12.29 3.48
N GLU A 186 -10.01 12.07 4.37
CA GLU A 186 -9.30 13.14 5.05
C GLU A 186 -8.17 13.68 4.18
N ARG A 187 -8.00 15.00 4.22
CA ARG A 187 -6.87 15.69 3.62
C ARG A 187 -6.21 16.57 4.66
N SER A 188 -4.90 16.46 4.82
CA SER A 188 -4.12 17.38 5.63
C SER A 188 -3.34 18.35 4.73
N ARG A 189 -3.36 19.63 5.11
CA ARG A 189 -2.59 20.71 4.46
C ARG A 189 -1.62 21.35 5.43
N SER A 190 -0.39 21.60 4.99
CA SER A 190 0.56 22.43 5.73
C SER A 190 0.43 23.89 5.34
N PRO A 191 0.93 24.84 6.15
CA PRO A 191 1.01 26.26 5.80
C PRO A 191 1.79 26.52 4.50
N ALA A 192 2.78 25.68 4.20
CA ALA A 192 3.56 25.74 2.96
C ALA A 192 2.85 25.14 1.73
N GLY A 193 1.58 24.73 1.87
CA GLY A 193 0.77 24.18 0.77
C GLY A 193 1.03 22.70 0.46
N ALA A 194 1.84 21.98 1.25
CA ALA A 194 1.97 20.54 1.10
C ALA A 194 0.66 19.84 1.47
N VAL A 195 0.30 18.80 0.71
CA VAL A 195 -0.93 18.04 0.88
C VAL A 195 -0.60 16.58 1.17
N ARG A 196 -1.36 15.96 2.09
CA ARG A 196 -1.35 14.54 2.41
C ARG A 196 -2.77 13.99 2.34
N ILE A 197 -2.90 12.79 1.83
CA ILE A 197 -4.13 12.03 1.93
C ILE A 197 -4.10 11.26 3.25
N GLY A 198 -5.16 11.46 4.04
CA GLY A 198 -5.38 10.75 5.30
C GLY A 198 -6.22 9.49 5.10
N ALA A 199 -7.05 9.17 6.08
CA ALA A 199 -7.93 8.01 6.00
C ALA A 199 -9.01 8.19 4.93
N ILE A 200 -9.29 7.13 4.15
CA ILE A 200 -10.53 7.03 3.38
C ILE A 200 -11.62 6.61 4.37
N LEU A 201 -12.60 7.46 4.61
CA LEU A 201 -13.67 7.19 5.58
C LEU A 201 -14.74 6.29 4.97
N ALA A 202 -15.05 6.51 3.71
CA ALA A 202 -15.91 5.66 2.90
C ALA A 202 -15.54 5.75 1.43
N ALA A 203 -15.82 4.68 0.68
CA ALA A 203 -15.72 4.67 -0.77
C ALA A 203 -16.87 3.85 -1.38
N GLY A 204 -17.28 4.23 -2.59
CA GLY A 204 -18.24 3.50 -3.42
C GLY A 204 -17.65 3.29 -4.80
N LEU A 205 -17.85 2.10 -5.35
CA LEU A 205 -17.49 1.75 -6.72
C LEU A 205 -18.72 1.19 -7.42
N GLU A 206 -19.30 1.97 -8.31
CA GLU A 206 -20.47 1.59 -9.10
C GLU A 206 -20.01 0.92 -10.40
N ARG A 207 -20.52 -0.28 -10.66
CA ARG A 207 -20.28 -1.07 -11.87
C ARG A 207 -21.59 -1.63 -12.41
N SER A 208 -21.86 -1.39 -13.66
CA SER A 208 -23.06 -1.97 -14.32
C SER A 208 -24.34 -1.79 -13.50
N GLY A 209 -24.49 -0.66 -12.81
CA GLY A 209 -25.67 -0.32 -11.98
C GLY A 209 -25.69 -0.95 -10.58
N ALA A 210 -24.62 -1.64 -10.17
CA ALA A 210 -24.44 -2.15 -8.80
C ALA A 210 -23.25 -1.47 -8.11
N GLU A 211 -23.45 -1.00 -6.90
CA GLU A 211 -22.38 -0.37 -6.10
C GLU A 211 -21.79 -1.33 -5.08
N ILE A 212 -20.46 -1.37 -5.01
CA ILE A 212 -19.71 -1.97 -3.91
C ILE A 212 -19.32 -0.85 -2.96
N GLN A 213 -19.83 -0.87 -1.74
CA GLN A 213 -19.50 0.11 -0.71
C GLN A 213 -18.36 -0.37 0.17
N ALA A 214 -17.57 0.57 0.66
CA ALA A 214 -16.48 0.35 1.59
C ALA A 214 -16.58 1.38 2.70
N ILE A 215 -16.90 0.95 3.92
CA ILE A 215 -17.04 1.81 5.10
C ILE A 215 -15.90 1.50 6.06
N ARG A 216 -15.13 2.52 6.42
CA ARG A 216 -14.03 2.40 7.38
C ARG A 216 -14.59 2.27 8.79
N PHE A 217 -14.21 1.20 9.49
CA PHE A 217 -14.66 0.93 10.85
C PHE A 217 -13.54 0.30 11.69
N VAL A 218 -13.49 0.60 12.98
CA VAL A 218 -12.57 0.01 13.96
C VAL A 218 -13.39 -0.83 14.92
N PRO A 219 -13.38 -2.17 14.83
CA PRO A 219 -14.05 -3.03 15.78
C PRO A 219 -13.46 -2.89 17.19
N ARG A 220 -14.25 -3.13 18.22
CA ARG A 220 -13.80 -3.05 19.62
C ARG A 220 -12.67 -4.05 19.88
N GLY A 221 -11.60 -3.56 20.51
CA GLY A 221 -10.42 -4.36 20.81
C GLY A 221 -9.42 -4.47 19.66
N GLU A 222 -9.72 -3.91 18.48
CA GLU A 222 -8.77 -3.77 17.39
C GLU A 222 -8.13 -2.36 17.43
N GLU A 223 -6.83 -2.30 17.13
CA GLU A 223 -6.11 -1.02 17.03
C GLU A 223 -6.22 -0.39 15.64
N LYS A 224 -6.57 -1.19 14.64
CA LYS A 224 -6.57 -0.78 13.23
C LYS A 224 -7.97 -0.83 12.64
N ALA A 225 -8.27 0.19 11.86
CA ALA A 225 -9.46 0.20 11.04
C ALA A 225 -9.36 -0.83 9.90
N ASP A 226 -10.51 -1.34 9.52
CA ASP A 226 -10.69 -2.12 8.30
C ASP A 226 -11.89 -1.57 7.50
N TYR A 227 -12.09 -2.07 6.28
CA TYR A 227 -13.21 -1.68 5.43
C TYR A 227 -14.25 -2.79 5.38
N TYR A 228 -15.51 -2.39 5.50
CA TYR A 228 -16.66 -3.29 5.51
C TYR A 228 -17.68 -2.87 4.46
N ASP A 229 -18.33 -3.85 3.85
CA ASP A 229 -19.44 -3.59 2.90
C ASP A 229 -20.73 -3.21 3.64
N GLN A 230 -21.79 -2.95 2.88
CA GLN A 230 -23.10 -2.56 3.43
C GLN A 230 -23.68 -3.58 4.42
N ASP A 231 -23.26 -4.84 4.37
CA ASP A 231 -23.74 -5.92 5.24
C ASP A 231 -22.79 -6.15 6.43
N GLY A 232 -21.82 -5.26 6.65
CA GLY A 232 -20.81 -5.40 7.70
C GLY A 232 -19.83 -6.55 7.47
N ARG A 233 -19.61 -6.97 6.22
CA ARG A 233 -18.60 -7.97 5.87
C ARG A 233 -17.32 -7.28 5.47
N SER A 234 -16.18 -7.73 6.02
CA SER A 234 -14.88 -7.16 5.67
C SER A 234 -14.62 -7.26 4.16
N LEU A 235 -14.12 -6.18 3.56
CA LEU A 235 -13.68 -6.18 2.17
C LEU A 235 -12.35 -6.91 1.97
N ARG A 236 -11.59 -7.15 3.03
CA ARG A 236 -10.36 -7.95 2.93
C ARG A 236 -10.69 -9.34 2.44
N ALA A 237 -9.91 -9.81 1.49
CA ALA A 237 -10.02 -11.19 1.08
C ALA A 237 -9.73 -12.12 2.24
N GLN A 238 -10.60 -13.11 2.44
CA GLN A 238 -10.26 -14.24 3.32
C GLN A 238 -9.20 -15.13 2.69
N PHE A 239 -9.04 -15.07 1.36
CA PHE A 239 -8.21 -15.99 0.60
C PHE A 239 -7.45 -15.30 -0.53
N LEU A 240 -6.21 -15.66 -0.73
CA LEU A 240 -5.45 -15.33 -1.93
C LEU A 240 -6.12 -15.93 -3.17
N ARG A 241 -5.99 -15.28 -4.32
CA ARG A 241 -6.50 -15.79 -5.61
C ARG A 241 -5.79 -17.07 -6.07
N ALA A 242 -4.54 -17.28 -5.62
CA ALA A 242 -3.77 -18.48 -5.94
C ALA A 242 -2.78 -18.80 -4.81
N PRO A 243 -2.52 -20.10 -4.55
CA PRO A 243 -1.62 -20.55 -3.49
C PRO A 243 -0.13 -20.42 -3.81
N LEU A 244 0.24 -20.01 -5.03
CA LEU A 244 1.63 -19.86 -5.47
C LEU A 244 1.72 -19.05 -6.75
N SER A 245 2.95 -18.65 -7.14
CA SER A 245 3.24 -18.16 -8.48
C SER A 245 3.33 -19.35 -9.43
N PHE A 246 2.57 -19.37 -10.50
CA PHE A 246 2.46 -20.50 -11.44
C PHE A 246 2.63 -20.05 -12.89
N ARG A 247 3.04 -20.99 -13.76
CA ARG A 247 3.16 -20.75 -15.21
C ARG A 247 1.81 -20.80 -15.90
N ARG A 248 0.97 -21.79 -15.54
CA ARG A 248 -0.37 -22.01 -16.08
C ARG A 248 -1.16 -22.94 -15.16
N ILE A 249 -2.47 -22.88 -15.27
CA ILE A 249 -3.36 -23.93 -14.75
C ILE A 249 -3.27 -25.08 -15.73
N SER A 250 -2.75 -26.23 -15.29
CA SER A 250 -2.59 -27.43 -16.15
C SER A 250 -3.85 -28.28 -16.19
N SER A 251 -4.69 -28.21 -15.14
CA SER A 251 -5.97 -28.89 -15.08
C SER A 251 -6.94 -28.17 -14.15
N VAL A 252 -8.20 -28.14 -14.54
CA VAL A 252 -9.28 -27.54 -13.75
C VAL A 252 -10.10 -28.62 -13.03
N PHE A 253 -10.90 -28.20 -12.06
CA PHE A 253 -11.89 -29.03 -11.36
C PHE A 253 -12.94 -29.59 -12.35
N GLY A 254 -13.37 -30.81 -12.16
CA GLY A 254 -14.45 -31.43 -12.94
C GLY A 254 -14.08 -32.78 -13.58
N MET A 255 -14.97 -33.30 -14.43
CA MET A 255 -14.76 -34.58 -15.12
C MET A 255 -13.69 -34.45 -16.20
N ARG A 256 -12.68 -35.32 -16.19
CA ARG A 256 -11.64 -35.40 -17.21
C ARG A 256 -11.11 -36.82 -17.38
N GLU A 257 -10.51 -37.13 -18.49
CA GLU A 257 -9.71 -38.35 -18.65
C GLU A 257 -8.47 -38.27 -17.74
N HIS A 258 -8.25 -39.31 -16.95
CA HIS A 258 -7.12 -39.38 -16.04
C HIS A 258 -5.81 -39.66 -16.80
N PRO A 259 -4.78 -38.80 -16.73
CA PRO A 259 -3.61 -38.88 -17.60
C PRO A 259 -2.76 -40.17 -17.45
N ILE A 260 -2.91 -40.89 -16.33
CA ILE A 260 -2.18 -42.14 -16.07
C ILE A 260 -3.07 -43.38 -16.29
N LEU A 261 -4.36 -43.27 -15.94
CA LEU A 261 -5.27 -44.44 -15.92
C LEU A 261 -6.13 -44.54 -17.18
N GLY A 262 -6.20 -43.49 -18.01
CA GLY A 262 -7.02 -43.44 -19.22
C GLY A 262 -8.54 -43.51 -18.98
N GLU A 263 -8.98 -43.38 -17.76
CA GLU A 263 -10.39 -43.45 -17.37
C GLU A 263 -10.95 -42.07 -17.10
N TRP A 264 -12.22 -41.84 -17.38
CA TRP A 264 -12.93 -40.62 -17.00
C TRP A 264 -13.11 -40.57 -15.49
N ARG A 265 -12.45 -39.62 -14.85
CA ARG A 265 -12.50 -39.41 -13.39
C ARG A 265 -12.77 -37.94 -13.06
N SER A 266 -13.44 -37.76 -11.94
CA SER A 266 -13.63 -36.42 -11.38
C SER A 266 -12.31 -35.91 -10.80
N HIS A 267 -11.82 -34.81 -11.36
CA HIS A 267 -10.71 -34.06 -10.79
C HIS A 267 -11.22 -33.16 -9.66
N LYS A 268 -10.80 -33.42 -8.42
CA LYS A 268 -11.34 -32.82 -7.20
C LYS A 268 -10.73 -31.48 -6.84
N GLY A 269 -9.82 -30.95 -7.67
CA GLY A 269 -9.10 -29.70 -7.41
C GLY A 269 -8.69 -28.96 -8.67
N THR A 270 -7.77 -28.05 -8.54
CA THR A 270 -7.09 -27.33 -9.62
C THR A 270 -5.60 -27.63 -9.56
N ASP A 271 -4.99 -27.97 -10.70
CA ASP A 271 -3.57 -28.23 -10.81
C ASP A 271 -2.85 -26.99 -11.34
N TYR A 272 -1.91 -26.46 -10.56
CA TYR A 272 -1.06 -25.33 -10.90
C TYR A 272 0.33 -25.81 -11.29
N ALA A 273 0.68 -25.75 -12.57
CA ALA A 273 2.00 -26.12 -13.08
C ALA A 273 3.06 -25.11 -12.62
N ALA A 274 4.03 -25.58 -11.84
CA ALA A 274 5.13 -24.77 -11.33
C ALA A 274 6.38 -25.64 -11.19
N ALA A 275 7.56 -25.01 -11.14
CA ALA A 275 8.82 -25.72 -10.95
C ALA A 275 8.87 -26.37 -9.54
N SER A 276 9.51 -27.55 -9.48
CA SER A 276 9.77 -28.19 -8.16
C SER A 276 10.57 -27.24 -7.27
N GLY A 277 10.14 -27.11 -6.01
CA GLY A 277 10.71 -26.18 -5.03
C GLY A 277 10.07 -24.78 -5.03
N THR A 278 9.11 -24.49 -5.92
CA THR A 278 8.33 -23.23 -5.84
C THR A 278 7.60 -23.17 -4.51
N PRO A 279 7.68 -22.04 -3.75
CA PRO A 279 6.98 -21.90 -2.48
C PRO A 279 5.47 -21.98 -2.65
N ILE A 280 4.82 -22.80 -1.81
CA ILE A 280 3.37 -22.90 -1.67
C ILE A 280 2.97 -22.07 -0.47
N ARG A 281 1.97 -21.19 -0.62
CA ARG A 281 1.47 -20.30 0.41
C ARG A 281 0.10 -20.72 0.90
N ALA A 282 -0.16 -20.59 2.20
CA ALA A 282 -1.51 -20.67 2.72
C ALA A 282 -2.36 -19.58 2.08
N ILE A 283 -3.48 -19.94 1.44
CA ILE A 283 -4.33 -18.93 0.79
C ILE A 283 -5.11 -18.06 1.78
N GLY A 284 -5.24 -18.48 3.03
CA GLY A 284 -5.95 -17.76 4.10
C GLY A 284 -5.36 -18.07 5.46
N ASN A 285 -5.73 -17.25 6.46
CA ASN A 285 -5.44 -17.56 7.86
C ASN A 285 -6.10 -18.86 8.26
N GLY A 286 -5.46 -19.67 9.07
CA GLY A 286 -6.05 -20.94 9.50
C GLY A 286 -5.19 -21.77 10.44
N VAL A 287 -5.63 -23.00 10.68
CA VAL A 287 -4.90 -24.01 11.45
C VAL A 287 -4.65 -25.22 10.57
N VAL A 288 -3.41 -25.68 10.53
CA VAL A 288 -3.04 -26.94 9.86
C VAL A 288 -3.72 -28.09 10.60
N ILE A 289 -4.59 -28.81 9.93
CA ILE A 289 -5.29 -29.97 10.51
C ILE A 289 -4.71 -31.31 10.06
N PHE A 290 -3.89 -31.28 9.01
CA PHE A 290 -3.14 -32.43 8.51
C PHE A 290 -1.83 -31.97 7.86
N GLU A 291 -0.77 -32.71 8.09
CA GLU A 291 0.52 -32.61 7.41
C GLU A 291 1.12 -34.00 7.36
N GLY A 292 1.51 -34.45 6.16
CA GLY A 292 2.08 -35.77 5.97
C GLY A 292 1.83 -36.36 4.58
N SER A 293 2.17 -37.64 4.41
CA SER A 293 1.89 -38.39 3.17
C SER A 293 0.48 -38.98 3.18
N ARG A 294 -0.24 -38.84 2.05
CA ARG A 294 -1.64 -39.31 1.92
C ARG A 294 -1.88 -39.91 0.53
N GLY A 295 -1.65 -41.20 0.37
CA GLY A 295 -1.99 -41.95 -0.85
C GLY A 295 -1.65 -41.21 -2.14
N GLY A 296 -2.62 -41.09 -3.03
CA GLY A 296 -2.44 -40.44 -4.34
C GLY A 296 -2.04 -38.96 -4.27
N TYR A 297 -2.33 -38.23 -3.18
CA TYR A 297 -1.92 -36.85 -2.98
C TYR A 297 -0.43 -36.67 -2.67
N GLY A 298 0.27 -37.78 -2.32
CA GLY A 298 1.65 -37.68 -1.86
C GLY A 298 1.76 -36.86 -0.55
N ASN A 299 2.82 -36.09 -0.42
CA ASN A 299 2.96 -35.16 0.69
C ASN A 299 1.92 -34.07 0.57
N SER A 300 1.12 -33.85 1.62
CA SER A 300 0.02 -32.91 1.59
C SER A 300 -0.17 -32.18 2.92
N ILE A 301 -0.74 -30.99 2.85
CA ILE A 301 -1.21 -30.18 3.98
C ILE A 301 -2.69 -29.88 3.80
N ASP A 302 -3.47 -29.98 4.90
CA ASP A 302 -4.81 -29.45 4.97
C ASP A 302 -4.85 -28.30 5.99
N VAL A 303 -5.38 -27.15 5.58
CA VAL A 303 -5.56 -25.97 6.44
C VAL A 303 -7.05 -25.72 6.62
N ARG A 304 -7.51 -25.66 7.89
CA ARG A 304 -8.88 -25.25 8.24
C ARG A 304 -8.91 -23.76 8.50
N HIS A 305 -9.82 -23.09 7.83
CA HIS A 305 -10.03 -21.64 7.91
C HIS A 305 -11.17 -21.28 8.88
N PRO A 306 -11.21 -20.01 9.38
CA PRO A 306 -12.24 -19.57 10.33
C PRO A 306 -13.69 -19.73 9.84
N ASN A 307 -13.91 -19.64 8.51
CA ASN A 307 -15.23 -19.82 7.86
C ASN A 307 -15.63 -21.30 7.71
N GLY A 308 -14.85 -22.24 8.25
CA GLY A 308 -15.10 -23.66 8.14
C GLY A 308 -14.61 -24.33 6.85
N PHE A 309 -14.07 -23.58 5.90
CA PHE A 309 -13.47 -24.16 4.71
C PHE A 309 -12.19 -24.90 5.08
N VAL A 310 -11.86 -25.92 4.30
CA VAL A 310 -10.57 -26.60 4.36
C VAL A 310 -9.90 -26.48 2.99
N THR A 311 -8.66 -26.03 2.96
CA THR A 311 -7.83 -26.04 1.75
C THR A 311 -6.79 -27.14 1.85
N ARG A 312 -6.64 -27.90 0.77
CA ARG A 312 -5.67 -29.00 0.64
C ARG A 312 -4.65 -28.68 -0.43
N TYR A 313 -3.41 -28.96 -0.09
CA TYR A 313 -2.23 -28.74 -0.93
C TYR A 313 -1.52 -30.08 -1.10
N GLY A 314 -1.52 -30.64 -2.31
CA GLY A 314 -0.97 -31.97 -2.62
C GLY A 314 0.28 -31.95 -3.49
N HIS A 315 0.89 -33.12 -3.68
CA HIS A 315 2.10 -33.40 -4.45
C HIS A 315 3.33 -32.60 -4.01
N MET A 316 3.38 -32.20 -2.72
CA MET A 316 4.43 -31.37 -2.20
C MET A 316 5.77 -32.10 -2.17
N LYS A 317 6.88 -31.38 -2.43
CA LYS A 317 8.25 -31.86 -2.24
C LYS A 317 8.57 -32.03 -0.75
N GLY A 318 8.05 -31.11 0.07
CA GLY A 318 8.23 -31.09 1.51
C GLY A 318 7.54 -29.89 2.13
N PHE A 319 7.57 -29.83 3.44
CA PHE A 319 6.88 -28.85 4.27
C PHE A 319 7.84 -27.73 4.68
N ALA A 320 7.32 -26.55 4.95
CA ALA A 320 8.13 -25.45 5.46
C ALA A 320 8.48 -25.69 6.94
N SER A 321 9.62 -25.21 7.38
CA SER A 321 10.08 -25.36 8.77
C SER A 321 9.04 -24.79 9.75
N GLY A 322 8.71 -25.56 10.81
CA GLY A 322 7.75 -25.18 11.84
C GLY A 322 6.28 -25.35 11.45
N VAL A 323 5.96 -25.76 10.22
CA VAL A 323 4.59 -26.04 9.78
C VAL A 323 4.29 -27.53 10.04
N ARG A 324 3.33 -27.81 10.94
CA ARG A 324 2.89 -29.15 11.33
C ARG A 324 1.42 -29.12 11.75
N ALA A 325 0.80 -30.27 11.88
CA ALA A 325 -0.56 -30.36 12.41
C ALA A 325 -0.68 -29.62 13.76
N GLY A 326 -1.69 -28.76 13.90
CA GLY A 326 -1.90 -27.86 15.02
C GLY A 326 -1.26 -26.46 14.86
N SER A 327 -0.36 -26.25 13.89
CA SER A 327 0.25 -24.94 13.65
C SER A 327 -0.78 -23.94 13.12
N ARG A 328 -0.77 -22.70 13.64
CA ARG A 328 -1.47 -21.57 13.04
C ARG A 328 -0.65 -21.04 11.86
N VAL A 329 -1.32 -20.75 10.76
CA VAL A 329 -0.71 -20.14 9.57
C VAL A 329 -1.45 -18.89 9.18
N SER A 330 -0.69 -17.91 8.69
CA SER A 330 -1.23 -16.65 8.18
C SER A 330 -1.39 -16.71 6.65
N MET A 331 -2.33 -15.94 6.11
CA MET A 331 -2.48 -15.76 4.67
C MET A 331 -1.15 -15.31 4.05
N GLY A 332 -0.72 -15.95 2.98
CA GLY A 332 0.55 -15.67 2.30
C GLY A 332 1.78 -16.35 2.92
N GLN A 333 1.65 -16.97 4.10
CA GLN A 333 2.74 -17.71 4.72
C GLN A 333 3.12 -18.92 3.88
N THR A 334 4.42 -19.13 3.64
CA THR A 334 4.92 -20.35 2.98
C THR A 334 4.70 -21.55 3.90
N ILE A 335 3.97 -22.56 3.39
CA ILE A 335 3.64 -23.78 4.11
C ILE A 335 4.41 -25.01 3.59
N GLY A 336 5.03 -24.89 2.41
CA GLY A 336 5.84 -25.94 1.81
C GLY A 336 6.22 -25.63 0.39
N TYR A 337 6.58 -26.64 -0.38
CA TYR A 337 7.19 -26.46 -1.70
C TYR A 337 6.61 -27.45 -2.70
N VAL A 338 6.42 -26.98 -3.94
CA VAL A 338 5.94 -27.80 -5.07
C VAL A 338 6.86 -29.00 -5.30
N GLY A 339 6.27 -30.13 -5.51
CA GLY A 339 6.96 -31.40 -5.82
C GLY A 339 6.26 -32.20 -6.88
N MET A 340 6.42 -33.53 -6.80
CA MET A 340 5.84 -34.53 -7.70
C MET A 340 5.61 -35.83 -6.91
N THR A 341 5.26 -35.73 -5.62
CA THR A 341 5.02 -36.91 -4.78
C THR A 341 3.63 -37.47 -5.00
N GLY A 342 3.42 -38.77 -4.78
CA GLY A 342 2.15 -39.45 -5.02
C GLY A 342 1.86 -39.69 -6.50
N LEU A 343 0.60 -39.58 -6.92
CA LEU A 343 0.17 -39.83 -8.32
C LEU A 343 0.28 -38.54 -9.15
N ALA A 344 1.49 -38.17 -9.52
CA ALA A 344 1.79 -36.99 -10.32
C ALA A 344 2.65 -37.33 -11.53
N THR A 345 2.37 -36.73 -12.69
CA THR A 345 3.12 -36.93 -13.97
C THR A 345 4.22 -35.91 -14.19
N GLY A 346 4.26 -34.84 -13.37
CA GLY A 346 5.22 -33.77 -13.45
C GLY A 346 5.07 -32.81 -12.28
N PRO A 347 6.03 -31.89 -12.06
CA PRO A 347 5.95 -30.96 -10.95
C PRO A 347 4.74 -30.01 -11.06
N HIS A 348 3.85 -30.06 -10.07
CA HIS A 348 2.69 -29.19 -9.95
C HIS A 348 2.16 -29.18 -8.51
N LEU A 349 1.34 -28.20 -8.18
CA LEU A 349 0.51 -28.21 -6.97
C LEU A 349 -0.89 -28.68 -7.34
N HIS A 350 -1.37 -29.71 -6.68
CA HIS A 350 -2.78 -30.06 -6.66
C HIS A 350 -3.46 -29.31 -5.49
N PHE A 351 -4.45 -28.48 -5.81
CA PHE A 351 -5.11 -27.62 -4.83
C PHE A 351 -6.61 -27.85 -4.79
N GLU A 352 -7.14 -28.16 -3.59
CA GLU A 352 -8.57 -28.38 -3.36
C GLU A 352 -9.13 -27.36 -2.36
N VAL A 353 -10.42 -27.04 -2.52
CA VAL A 353 -11.24 -26.33 -1.53
C VAL A 353 -12.40 -27.24 -1.14
N LEU A 354 -12.52 -27.50 0.16
CA LEU A 354 -13.60 -28.31 0.74
C LEU A 354 -14.52 -27.39 1.54
N VAL A 355 -15.81 -27.45 1.20
CA VAL A 355 -16.89 -26.73 1.92
C VAL A 355 -17.80 -27.78 2.53
N GLY A 356 -17.91 -27.80 3.86
CA GLY A 356 -18.65 -28.84 4.57
C GLY A 356 -18.11 -30.26 4.30
N GLY A 357 -16.80 -30.40 4.06
CA GLY A 357 -16.15 -31.68 3.76
C GLY A 357 -16.27 -32.14 2.30
N VAL A 358 -16.97 -31.39 1.46
CA VAL A 358 -17.17 -31.70 0.03
C VAL A 358 -16.29 -30.81 -0.83
N GLN A 359 -15.53 -31.42 -1.76
CA GLN A 359 -14.71 -30.67 -2.73
C GLN A 359 -15.59 -29.82 -3.63
N ARG A 360 -15.20 -28.56 -3.81
CA ARG A 360 -15.81 -27.59 -4.72
C ARG A 360 -14.79 -27.03 -5.68
N ASP A 361 -15.25 -26.53 -6.82
CA ASP A 361 -14.36 -25.81 -7.74
C ASP A 361 -13.72 -24.62 -7.02
N PRO A 362 -12.39 -24.60 -6.84
CA PRO A 362 -11.70 -23.52 -6.12
C PRO A 362 -12.01 -22.12 -6.68
N ARG A 363 -12.16 -22.00 -8.00
CA ARG A 363 -12.44 -20.73 -8.67
C ARG A 363 -13.83 -20.16 -8.29
N THR A 364 -14.79 -21.05 -8.04
CA THR A 364 -16.15 -20.67 -7.64
C THR A 364 -16.26 -20.52 -6.15
N ALA A 365 -15.71 -21.48 -5.38
CA ALA A 365 -15.78 -21.45 -3.91
C ALA A 365 -15.07 -20.24 -3.29
N LEU A 366 -13.98 -19.78 -3.93
CA LEU A 366 -13.23 -18.60 -3.48
C LEU A 366 -13.74 -17.28 -4.07
N LYS A 367 -14.67 -17.29 -5.04
CA LYS A 367 -15.27 -16.05 -5.58
C LYS A 367 -16.12 -15.30 -4.57
N SER A 368 -16.80 -15.99 -3.66
CA SER A 368 -17.54 -15.36 -2.56
C SER A 368 -16.58 -14.96 -1.42
N ASN A 369 -15.53 -14.24 -1.77
CA ASN A 369 -14.41 -13.89 -0.91
C ASN A 369 -14.73 -12.72 0.04
N ALA A 370 -16.01 -12.60 0.45
CA ALA A 370 -16.41 -11.68 1.48
C ALA A 370 -15.68 -12.06 2.77
N GLY A 371 -15.01 -11.09 3.37
CA GLY A 371 -14.38 -11.26 4.68
C GLY A 371 -15.40 -11.67 5.74
N PRO A 372 -14.95 -12.00 6.96
CA PRO A 372 -15.84 -12.33 8.05
C PRO A 372 -16.80 -11.16 8.30
N PRO A 373 -18.06 -11.45 8.67
CA PRO A 373 -18.95 -10.42 9.14
C PRO A 373 -18.46 -9.87 10.47
N LEU A 374 -18.82 -8.63 10.77
CA LEU A 374 -18.65 -8.05 12.09
C LEU A 374 -19.36 -8.91 13.14
N ALA A 375 -18.83 -8.92 14.35
CA ALA A 375 -19.49 -9.54 15.49
C ALA A 375 -20.84 -8.87 15.75
N GLN A 376 -21.83 -9.62 16.23
CA GLN A 376 -23.20 -9.14 16.43
C GLN A 376 -23.28 -7.88 17.30
N ASN A 377 -22.41 -7.78 18.31
CA ASN A 377 -22.31 -6.63 19.21
C ASN A 377 -21.67 -5.38 18.59
N GLU A 378 -21.10 -5.49 17.39
CA GLU A 378 -20.51 -4.38 16.64
C GLU A 378 -21.46 -3.76 15.61
N ILE A 379 -22.51 -4.50 15.22
CA ILE A 379 -23.42 -4.12 14.13
C ILE A 379 -24.05 -2.76 14.39
N ALA A 380 -24.56 -2.50 15.59
CA ALA A 380 -25.23 -1.22 15.88
C ALA A 380 -24.27 -0.02 15.78
N ALA A 381 -23.02 -0.16 16.22
CA ALA A 381 -22.01 0.87 16.10
C ALA A 381 -21.58 1.08 14.63
N PHE A 382 -21.44 -0.01 13.89
CA PHE A 382 -21.14 0.04 12.47
C PHE A 382 -22.25 0.71 11.67
N GLU A 383 -23.53 0.40 11.93
CA GLU A 383 -24.67 1.00 11.24
C GLU A 383 -24.71 2.53 11.39
N GLN A 384 -24.36 3.07 12.57
CA GLN A 384 -24.26 4.50 12.77
C GLN A 384 -23.15 5.11 11.89
N VAL A 385 -21.94 4.51 11.92
CA VAL A 385 -20.81 4.97 11.09
C VAL A 385 -21.15 4.88 9.61
N ARG A 386 -21.81 3.79 9.19
CA ARG A 386 -22.24 3.59 7.81
C ARG A 386 -23.24 4.66 7.38
N HIS A 387 -24.26 4.94 8.20
CA HIS A 387 -25.25 5.97 7.94
C HIS A 387 -24.61 7.34 7.69
N ASP A 388 -23.72 7.75 8.58
CA ASP A 388 -23.05 9.05 8.51
C ASP A 388 -22.13 9.12 7.27
N ALA A 389 -21.41 8.04 6.97
CA ALA A 389 -20.53 7.95 5.82
C ALA A 389 -21.29 7.99 4.48
N LEU A 390 -22.41 7.27 4.40
CA LEU A 390 -23.27 7.27 3.19
C LEU A 390 -23.90 8.64 2.97
N ALA A 391 -24.37 9.33 4.03
CA ALA A 391 -24.91 10.67 3.92
C ALA A 391 -23.87 11.66 3.31
N GLN A 392 -22.60 11.52 3.66
CA GLN A 392 -21.51 12.31 3.06
C GLN A 392 -21.25 11.91 1.59
N LEU A 393 -21.22 10.61 1.28
CA LEU A 393 -21.07 10.13 -0.11
C LEU A 393 -22.21 10.62 -1.02
N ASP A 394 -23.44 10.67 -0.54
CA ASP A 394 -24.61 11.10 -1.31
C ASP A 394 -24.63 12.60 -1.56
N GLN A 395 -24.08 13.43 -0.66
CA GLN A 395 -23.91 14.86 -0.89
C GLN A 395 -23.05 15.14 -2.13
N ALA A 396 -22.02 14.30 -2.38
CA ALA A 396 -21.20 14.41 -3.59
C ALA A 396 -21.96 14.07 -4.87
N ALA A 397 -22.85 13.09 -4.82
CA ALA A 397 -23.66 12.69 -5.97
C ALA A 397 -24.73 13.77 -6.32
N GLY A 398 -25.21 14.53 -5.33
CA GLY A 398 -26.19 15.60 -5.52
C GLY A 398 -25.69 16.81 -6.32
N VAL A 399 -24.38 17.03 -6.35
CA VAL A 399 -23.74 18.13 -7.11
C VAL A 399 -23.76 17.86 -8.64
N LEU A 400 -23.94 16.62 -9.07
CA LEU A 400 -23.90 16.21 -10.48
C LEU A 400 -25.24 15.74 -11.08
N ARG A 401 -26.31 15.65 -10.28
CA ARG A 401 -27.66 15.43 -10.85
C ARG A 401 -28.22 16.76 -11.36
N PRO A 402 -28.41 16.94 -12.68
CA PRO A 402 -29.24 18.08 -13.14
C PRO A 402 -30.62 17.98 -12.49
N PRO A 403 -31.28 19.11 -12.16
CA PRO A 403 -32.61 19.10 -11.58
C PRO A 403 -33.52 18.32 -12.51
N THR A 404 -34.16 17.28 -12.00
CA THR A 404 -35.17 16.52 -12.73
C THR A 404 -36.33 17.48 -13.00
N THR A 405 -36.45 17.93 -14.21
CA THR A 405 -37.62 18.72 -14.65
C THR A 405 -38.83 17.80 -14.57
N ILE A 406 -39.63 17.97 -13.53
CA ILE A 406 -40.96 17.36 -13.47
C ILE A 406 -41.78 18.10 -14.48
N ALA A 407 -42.03 17.47 -15.65
CA ALA A 407 -43.01 17.92 -16.59
C ALA A 407 -44.41 17.66 -15.98
N HIS A 408 -45.15 18.73 -15.77
CA HIS A 408 -46.59 18.71 -15.45
C HIS A 408 -47.43 18.40 -16.68
#